data_c00121dc37e4b01c3c3c41e3e8e072a6
#
_entry.id   c00121dc37e4b01c3c3c41e3e8e072a6
#
_cell.length_a   1.000
_cell.length_b   1.000
_cell.length_c   1.000
_cell.angle_alpha   90.00
_cell.angle_beta   90.00
_cell.angle_gamma   90.00
#
_symmetry.space_group_name_H-M   'P 1'
#
loop_
_entity.id
_entity.type
_entity.pdbx_description
1 polymer ?
#
loop_
_entity_poly.entity_id
_entity_poly.type
_entity_poly.pdbx_seq_one_letter_code
_entity_poly.pdbx_strand_id
1 'polypeptide(L)'
;MFGCNVNVTMNVNGIPFLATNGVSVTEESVDFTLGFRRLPKIGKVAIRITSAIPDGTTGTLPVRFTLNGNTRPLTFFGGNPVTAADLVGAGVIEVMYDWFNGIFQLTSYLPPATA
;
A
#
# COMPACT_ATOMS: atom_id res chain seq x y z
N MET A 1 11.29 -26.85 -3.91
CA MET A 1 11.19 -26.23 -3.83
C MET A 1 10.68 -25.53 -3.54
N PHE A 2 10.67 -25.47 -3.34
CA PHE A 2 10.30 -24.87 -3.31
C PHE A 2 10.09 -23.74 -3.01
N GLY A 3 10.58 -23.34 -2.71
CA GLY A 3 10.48 -22.06 -2.02
C GLY A 3 9.69 -21.04 -2.77
N CYS A 4 9.81 -21.06 -3.99
CA CYS A 4 9.09 -20.15 -4.87
C CYS A 4 7.58 -20.26 -4.71
N ASN A 5 7.13 -21.31 -4.11
CA ASN A 5 5.70 -21.54 -3.97
C ASN A 5 5.03 -20.57 -3.02
N VAL A 6 5.82 -19.90 -2.20
CA VAL A 6 5.27 -18.92 -1.28
C VAL A 6 4.50 -17.85 -2.03
N ASN A 7 4.98 -17.47 -3.20
CA ASN A 7 4.33 -16.41 -3.96
C ASN A 7 2.93 -16.78 -4.42
N VAL A 8 2.70 -18.06 -4.64
CA VAL A 8 1.38 -18.50 -5.08
C VAL A 8 0.34 -18.29 -4.00
N THR A 9 0.75 -18.50 -2.74
CA THR A 9 -0.17 -18.36 -1.63
C THR A 9 -0.49 -16.92 -1.28
N MET A 10 0.21 -15.96 -1.92
CA MET A 10 0.01 -14.55 -1.63
C MET A 10 -1.01 -13.89 -2.54
N ASN A 11 -1.82 -14.67 -3.23
CA ASN A 11 -2.92 -14.14 -4.03
C ASN A 11 -4.23 -14.36 -3.31
N VAL A 12 -5.11 -13.36 -3.38
CA VAL A 12 -6.46 -13.45 -2.85
C VAL A 12 -7.42 -13.29 -4.02
N ASN A 13 -8.15 -14.35 -4.35
CA ASN A 13 -9.08 -14.34 -5.50
C ASN A 13 -8.39 -13.92 -6.80
N GLY A 14 -7.15 -14.39 -6.98
CA GLY A 14 -6.38 -14.02 -8.17
C GLY A 14 -5.74 -12.65 -8.11
N ILE A 15 -5.93 -11.90 -7.04
CA ILE A 15 -5.34 -10.58 -6.87
C ILE A 15 -4.05 -10.74 -6.05
N PRO A 16 -2.92 -10.19 -6.51
CA PRO A 16 -1.70 -10.20 -5.72
C PRO A 16 -1.92 -9.55 -4.37
N PHE A 17 -1.37 -10.17 -3.34
CA PHE A 17 -1.50 -9.69 -1.97
C PHE A 17 -0.13 -9.31 -1.45
N LEU A 18 -0.01 -8.09 -0.96
CA LEU A 18 1.22 -7.57 -0.39
C LEU A 18 0.96 -7.13 1.05
N ALA A 19 2.02 -7.12 1.84
CA ALA A 19 1.94 -6.58 3.20
C ALA A 19 3.05 -5.57 3.39
N THR A 20 2.78 -4.53 4.18
CA THR A 20 3.83 -3.59 4.53
C THR A 20 4.78 -4.26 5.51
N ASN A 21 6.06 -3.94 5.43
CA ASN A 21 7.05 -4.45 6.36
C ASN A 21 7.84 -3.34 7.04
N GLY A 22 7.38 -2.12 6.93
CA GLY A 22 7.98 -0.99 7.62
C GLY A 22 7.27 0.30 7.25
N VAL A 23 7.43 1.30 8.09
CA VAL A 23 6.89 2.63 7.83
C VAL A 23 7.93 3.66 8.25
N SER A 24 8.10 4.68 7.44
CA SER A 24 9.01 5.79 7.70
C SER A 24 8.25 7.08 7.52
N VAL A 25 8.30 7.95 8.52
CA VAL A 25 7.61 9.23 8.47
C VAL A 25 8.64 10.34 8.43
N THR A 26 8.52 11.21 7.45
CA THR A 26 9.35 12.38 7.31
C THR A 26 8.48 13.62 7.41
N GLU A 27 9.08 14.78 7.25
CA GLU A 27 8.30 16.03 7.23
C GLU A 27 7.44 16.14 5.97
N GLU A 28 7.70 15.31 4.97
CA GLU A 28 7.07 15.42 3.66
C GLU A 28 6.10 14.31 3.35
N SER A 29 6.24 13.14 3.96
CA SER A 29 5.43 12.00 3.58
C SER A 29 5.48 10.88 4.61
N VAL A 30 4.53 9.96 4.46
CA VAL A 30 4.53 8.69 5.18
C VAL A 30 4.81 7.60 4.14
N ASP A 31 5.93 6.91 4.28
CA ASP A 31 6.37 5.92 3.31
C ASP A 31 6.27 4.52 3.92
N PHE A 32 5.45 3.68 3.32
CA PHE A 32 5.38 2.27 3.69
C PHE A 32 6.25 1.47 2.75
N THR A 33 6.99 0.53 3.29
CA THR A 33 7.81 -0.39 2.49
C THR A 33 7.03 -1.68 2.29
N LEU A 34 6.96 -2.14 1.04
CA LEU A 34 6.33 -3.40 0.69
C LEU A 34 7.41 -4.44 0.43
N GLY A 35 7.07 -5.69 0.68
CA GLY A 35 7.97 -6.79 0.35
C GLY A 35 8.18 -6.89 -1.15
N PHE A 36 9.33 -7.41 -1.55
CA PHE A 36 9.63 -7.58 -2.96
C PHE A 36 8.57 -8.45 -3.64
N ARG A 37 8.05 -7.97 -4.75
CA ARG A 37 7.08 -8.72 -5.53
C ARG A 37 7.06 -8.22 -6.96
N ARG A 38 7.05 -9.16 -7.89
CA ARG A 38 6.84 -8.81 -9.29
C ARG A 38 5.35 -8.66 -9.54
N LEU A 39 4.97 -7.51 -10.06
CA LEU A 39 3.59 -7.20 -10.38
C LEU A 39 3.43 -6.96 -11.88
N PRO A 40 2.23 -7.21 -12.42
CA PRO A 40 1.95 -6.76 -13.78
C PRO A 40 1.99 -5.24 -13.82
N LYS A 41 2.15 -4.68 -15.01
CA LYS A 41 2.29 -3.23 -15.15
C LYS A 41 1.01 -2.48 -14.79
N ILE A 42 -0.13 -3.11 -14.94
CA ILE A 42 -1.40 -2.57 -14.50
C ILE A 42 -2.19 -3.71 -13.88
N GLY A 43 -2.76 -3.47 -12.72
CA GLY A 43 -3.60 -4.48 -12.11
C GLY A 43 -3.96 -4.15 -10.68
N LYS A 44 -4.95 -4.85 -10.16
CA LYS A 44 -5.37 -4.72 -8.78
C LYS A 44 -4.39 -5.39 -7.86
N VAL A 45 -4.18 -4.77 -6.70
CA VAL A 45 -3.31 -5.31 -5.65
C VAL A 45 -3.99 -5.06 -4.32
N ALA A 46 -4.00 -6.07 -3.45
CA ALA A 46 -4.47 -5.90 -2.08
C ALA A 46 -3.25 -5.70 -1.18
N ILE A 47 -3.29 -4.70 -0.32
CA ILE A 47 -2.19 -4.38 0.57
C ILE A 47 -2.68 -4.40 2.00
N ARG A 48 -2.05 -5.22 2.83
CA ARG A 48 -2.31 -5.23 4.26
C ARG A 48 -1.35 -4.27 4.94
N ILE A 49 -1.91 -3.31 5.67
CA ILE A 49 -1.12 -2.35 6.42
C ILE A 49 -0.83 -2.99 7.78
N THR A 50 0.38 -3.51 7.93
CA THR A 50 0.79 -4.16 9.18
C THR A 50 1.57 -3.24 10.09
N SER A 51 2.06 -2.12 9.55
CA SER A 51 2.87 -1.16 10.30
C SER A 51 2.00 0.04 10.62
N ALA A 52 1.77 0.29 11.89
CA ALA A 52 0.95 1.42 12.30
C ALA A 52 1.67 2.74 12.00
N ILE A 53 0.90 3.74 11.59
CA ILE A 53 1.43 5.09 11.46
C ILE A 53 1.70 5.59 12.89
N PRO A 54 2.92 6.09 13.17
CA PRO A 54 3.25 6.55 14.52
C PRO A 54 2.31 7.64 15.02
N ASP A 55 2.03 7.61 16.31
CA ASP A 55 1.23 8.64 16.95
C ASP A 55 1.90 10.00 16.78
N GLY A 56 1.10 11.02 16.61
CA GLY A 56 1.61 12.37 16.43
C GLY A 56 1.98 12.70 15.00
N THR A 57 1.82 11.76 14.08
CA THR A 57 2.06 12.03 12.67
C THR A 57 1.06 13.05 12.14
N THR A 58 1.54 14.03 11.41
CA THR A 58 0.67 15.04 10.79
C THR A 58 -0.26 14.38 9.79
N GLY A 59 -1.56 14.58 9.98
CA GLY A 59 -2.57 13.89 9.18
C GLY A 59 -2.60 14.28 7.72
N THR A 60 -2.05 15.44 7.35
CA THR A 60 -2.07 15.90 5.96
C THR A 60 -0.92 15.38 5.12
N LEU A 61 0.01 14.62 5.72
CA LEU A 61 1.14 14.08 4.96
C LEU A 61 0.66 13.06 3.94
N PRO A 62 1.14 13.13 2.69
CA PRO A 62 0.79 12.14 1.68
C PRO A 62 1.42 10.79 1.98
N VAL A 63 0.73 9.74 1.58
CA VAL A 63 1.19 8.36 1.76
C VAL A 63 1.82 7.88 0.46
N ARG A 64 2.95 7.18 0.59
CA ARG A 64 3.62 6.58 -0.54
C ARG A 64 3.99 5.14 -0.20
N PHE A 65 4.12 4.31 -1.22
CA PHE A 65 4.59 2.94 -1.08
C PHE A 65 5.90 2.76 -1.82
N THR A 66 6.82 2.06 -1.19
CA THR A 66 8.08 1.66 -1.82
C THR A 66 7.99 0.18 -2.15
N LEU A 67 8.07 -0.13 -3.44
CA LEU A 67 8.04 -1.50 -3.94
C LEU A 67 9.25 -1.71 -4.82
N ASN A 68 10.04 -2.73 -4.50
CA ASN A 68 11.21 -3.09 -5.29
C ASN A 68 12.17 -1.90 -5.49
N GLY A 69 12.30 -1.06 -4.47
CA GLY A 69 13.19 0.09 -4.51
C GLY A 69 12.61 1.36 -5.13
N ASN A 70 11.39 1.30 -5.64
CA ASN A 70 10.75 2.47 -6.24
C ASN A 70 9.64 2.97 -5.34
N THR A 71 9.69 4.25 -5.01
CA THR A 71 8.68 4.90 -4.17
C THR A 71 7.65 5.58 -5.06
N ARG A 72 6.37 5.27 -4.82
CA ARG A 72 5.28 5.77 -5.65
C ARG A 72 4.15 6.27 -4.78
N PRO A 73 3.51 7.37 -5.17
CA PRO A 73 2.41 7.92 -4.36
C PRO A 73 1.17 7.03 -4.38
N LEU A 74 0.43 7.09 -3.28
CA LEU A 74 -0.91 6.52 -3.21
C LEU A 74 -1.89 7.67 -3.43
N THR A 75 -2.77 7.53 -4.42
CA THR A 75 -3.70 8.59 -4.78
C THR A 75 -5.13 8.08 -4.80
N PHE A 76 -6.07 9.01 -4.71
CA PHE A 76 -7.47 8.72 -5.03
C PHE A 76 -7.68 8.81 -6.53
N PHE A 77 -8.83 8.33 -6.99
CA PHE A 77 -9.23 8.56 -8.36
C PHE A 77 -9.28 10.07 -8.59
N GLY A 78 -8.64 10.52 -9.65
CA GLY A 78 -8.54 11.95 -9.91
C GLY A 78 -7.21 12.56 -9.52
N GLY A 79 -6.34 11.78 -8.85
CA GLY A 79 -4.97 12.19 -8.60
C GLY A 79 -4.69 12.87 -7.28
N ASN A 80 -5.70 13.12 -6.46
CA ASN A 80 -5.46 13.71 -5.13
C ASN A 80 -4.72 12.71 -4.25
N PRO A 81 -3.73 13.16 -3.47
CA PRO A 81 -2.99 12.24 -2.62
C PRO A 81 -3.84 11.71 -1.47
N VAL A 82 -3.64 10.44 -1.15
CA VAL A 82 -4.18 9.85 0.08
C VAL A 82 -3.25 10.28 1.21
N THR A 83 -3.83 10.73 2.30
CA THR A 83 -3.04 11.27 3.41
C THR A 83 -3.02 10.30 4.58
N ALA A 84 -2.14 10.59 5.54
CA ALA A 84 -2.03 9.77 6.73
C ALA A 84 -3.37 9.66 7.47
N ALA A 85 -4.13 10.74 7.54
CA ALA A 85 -5.42 10.73 8.22
C ALA A 85 -6.42 9.81 7.53
N ASP A 86 -6.33 9.68 6.22
CA ASP A 86 -7.24 8.81 5.46
C ASP A 86 -7.01 7.33 5.78
N LEU A 87 -5.81 6.97 6.20
CA LEU A 87 -5.46 5.58 6.46
C LEU A 87 -5.41 5.22 7.93
N VAL A 88 -5.70 6.15 8.82
CA VAL A 88 -5.75 5.83 10.24
C VAL A 88 -6.81 4.75 10.46
N GLY A 89 -6.37 3.63 11.00
CA GLY A 89 -7.26 2.51 11.26
C GLY A 89 -7.52 1.61 10.07
N ALA A 90 -6.93 1.87 8.92
CA ALA A 90 -7.10 1.00 7.76
C ALA A 90 -6.33 -0.31 7.98
N GLY A 91 -7.00 -1.44 7.69
CA GLY A 91 -6.35 -2.74 7.82
C GLY A 91 -5.89 -3.27 6.47
N VAL A 92 -6.79 -3.31 5.51
CA VAL A 92 -6.49 -3.79 4.16
C VAL A 92 -7.00 -2.76 3.18
N ILE A 93 -6.15 -2.39 2.24
CA ILE A 93 -6.57 -1.50 1.16
C ILE A 93 -6.49 -2.25 -0.17
N GLU A 94 -7.29 -1.82 -1.11
CA GLU A 94 -7.28 -2.34 -2.46
C GLU A 94 -6.90 -1.20 -3.38
N VAL A 95 -5.90 -1.43 -4.22
CA VAL A 95 -5.37 -0.39 -5.08
C VAL A 95 -5.26 -0.90 -6.51
N MET A 96 -5.28 0.02 -7.46
CA MET A 96 -4.91 -0.27 -8.83
C MET A 96 -3.46 0.19 -8.99
N TYR A 97 -2.57 -0.75 -9.28
CA TYR A 97 -1.18 -0.42 -9.55
C TYR A 97 -1.05 -0.02 -11.00
N ASP A 98 -0.47 1.14 -11.24
CA ASP A 98 -0.26 1.67 -12.58
C ASP A 98 1.23 2.01 -12.74
N TRP A 99 1.97 1.08 -13.32
CA TRP A 99 3.40 1.28 -13.53
C TRP A 99 3.69 2.42 -14.50
N PHE A 100 2.80 2.61 -15.49
CA PHE A 100 3.03 3.62 -16.52
C PHE A 100 2.97 5.04 -15.96
N ASN A 101 2.07 5.29 -15.03
CA ASN A 101 1.95 6.59 -14.39
C ASN A 101 2.71 6.66 -13.07
N GLY A 102 3.22 5.52 -12.60
CA GLY A 102 4.00 5.48 -11.37
C GLY A 102 3.19 5.75 -10.12
N ILE A 103 1.97 5.23 -10.05
CA ILE A 103 1.10 5.46 -8.90
C ILE A 103 0.45 4.16 -8.43
N PHE A 104 0.01 4.20 -7.16
CA PHE A 104 -0.99 3.28 -6.62
C PHE A 104 -2.26 4.08 -6.43
N GLN A 105 -3.36 3.66 -7.04
CA GLN A 105 -4.62 4.37 -6.91
C GLN A 105 -5.53 3.60 -5.97
N LEU A 106 -5.95 4.23 -4.90
CA LEU A 106 -6.81 3.60 -3.91
C LEU A 106 -8.21 3.38 -4.52
N THR A 107 -8.69 2.15 -4.46
CA THR A 107 -10.02 1.82 -4.94
C THR A 107 -10.98 1.51 -3.81
N SER A 108 -10.47 0.92 -2.73
CA SER A 108 -11.29 0.70 -1.54
C SER A 108 -10.39 0.34 -0.37
N TYR A 109 -10.93 0.41 0.84
CA TYR A 109 -10.21 -0.05 2.00
C TYR A 109 -11.18 -0.59 3.05
N LEU A 110 -10.67 -1.54 3.82
CA LEU A 110 -11.41 -2.13 4.92
C LEU A 110 -10.80 -1.61 6.22
N PRO A 111 -11.53 -0.85 6.99
CA PRO A 111 -11.03 -0.42 8.30
C PRO A 111 -10.93 -1.63 9.22
N PRO A 112 -10.08 -1.57 10.24
CA PRO A 112 -10.05 -2.63 11.23
C PRO A 112 -11.39 -2.71 11.93
N ALA A 113 -11.70 -3.91 12.45
CA ALA A 113 -12.94 -4.09 13.20
C ALA A 113 -12.95 -3.14 14.40
N THR A 114 -14.06 -2.46 14.56
CA THR A 114 -14.24 -1.59 15.71
C THR A 114 -15.22 -2.23 16.67
N ALA A 115 -14.93 -2.05 17.91
CA ALA A 115 -15.81 -2.62 18.94
C ALA A 115 -17.10 -1.85 19.04
#